data_31d059aeae2d6539e065578d722f8113
#
_entry.id   31d059aeae2d6539e065578d722f8113
#
_cell.length_a   1.000
_cell.length_b   1.000
_cell.length_c   1.000
_cell.angle_alpha   90.00
_cell.angle_beta   90.00
_cell.angle_gamma   90.00
#
_symmetry.space_group_name_H-M   'P 1'
#
loop_
_entity.id
_entity.type
_entity.pdbx_description
1 polymer ?
#
loop_
_entity_poly.entity_id
_entity_poly.type
_entity_poly.pdbx_seq_one_letter_code
_entity_poly.pdbx_strand_id
1 'polypeptide(L)' 'MEYGLLGLIILVLDIYAIYQVFTSSASTGAKLLWTLGIIIFPVVGFIVWLIAGPRGAAVRA' A
#
# COMPACT_ATOMS: atom_id res chain seq x y z
N MET A 1 -9.53 -20.57 -10.03
CA MET A 1 -9.16 -19.80 -10.18
C MET A 1 -7.98 -18.97 -9.91
N GLU A 2 -7.40 -18.54 -11.00
CA GLU A 2 -6.25 -17.65 -10.91
C GLU A 2 -6.57 -16.38 -10.17
N TYR A 3 -7.80 -15.92 -10.36
CA TYR A 3 -8.17 -14.67 -9.67
C TYR A 3 -8.28 -14.86 -8.17
N GLY A 4 -8.63 -16.05 -7.73
CA GLY A 4 -8.68 -16.32 -6.31
C GLY A 4 -7.31 -16.22 -5.66
N LEU A 5 -6.32 -16.90 -6.23
CA LEU A 5 -4.97 -16.86 -5.69
C LEU A 5 -4.32 -15.50 -5.89
N LEU A 6 -4.44 -14.97 -7.10
CA LEU A 6 -3.87 -13.68 -7.41
C LEU A 6 -4.49 -12.58 -6.57
N GLY A 7 -5.82 -12.61 -6.44
CA GLY A 7 -6.52 -11.64 -5.62
C GLY A 7 -6.08 -11.70 -4.16
N LEU A 8 -5.87 -12.92 -3.65
CA LEU A 8 -5.41 -13.08 -2.28
C LEU A 8 -4.02 -12.48 -2.09
N ILE A 9 -3.12 -12.73 -3.03
CA ILE A 9 -1.78 -12.19 -2.96
C ILE A 9 -1.83 -10.67 -3.00
N ILE A 10 -2.62 -10.10 -3.90
CA ILE A 10 -2.75 -8.66 -4.01
C ILE A 10 -3.33 -8.08 -2.73
N LEU A 11 -4.32 -8.74 -2.15
CA LEU A 11 -4.92 -8.29 -0.91
C LEU A 11 -3.89 -8.25 0.23
N VAL A 12 -3.10 -9.29 0.36
CA VAL A 12 -2.08 -9.35 1.41
C VAL A 12 -1.05 -8.25 1.21
N LEU A 13 -0.62 -8.04 -0.03
CA LEU A 13 0.35 -6.98 -0.33
C LEU A 13 -0.24 -5.61 -0.06
N ASP A 14 -1.51 -5.41 -0.37
CA ASP A 14 -2.17 -4.14 -0.13
C ASP A 14 -2.31 -3.86 1.36
N ILE A 15 -2.64 -4.88 2.14
CA ILE A 15 -2.72 -4.73 3.59
C ILE A 15 -1.35 -4.34 4.14
N TYR A 16 -0.31 -4.97 3.66
CA TYR A 16 1.04 -4.63 4.05
C TYR A 16 1.37 -3.18 3.71
N ALA A 17 1.03 -2.77 2.50
CA ALA A 17 1.29 -1.40 2.06
C ALA A 17 0.52 -0.39 2.92
N ILE A 18 -0.73 -0.67 3.22
CA ILE A 18 -1.55 0.21 4.05
C ILE A 18 -0.95 0.31 5.46
N TYR A 19 -0.51 -0.81 6.00
CA TYR A 19 0.14 -0.81 7.30
C TYR A 19 1.38 0.08 7.28
N GLN A 20 2.20 -0.03 6.23
CA GLN A 20 3.39 0.80 6.10
C GLN A 20 3.03 2.28 6.00
N VAL A 21 1.99 2.59 5.25
CA VAL A 21 1.53 3.97 5.12
C VAL A 21 1.08 4.51 6.48
N PHE A 22 0.33 3.72 7.22
CA PHE A 22 -0.21 4.17 8.50
C PHE A 22 0.87 4.35 9.56
N THR A 23 1.93 3.55 9.49
CA THR A 23 3.02 3.64 10.46
C THR A 23 4.12 4.58 10.01
N SER A 24 3.99 5.19 8.83
CA SER A 24 4.97 6.16 8.36
C SER A 24 4.75 7.49 9.05
N SER A 25 5.69 8.41 8.82
CA SER A 25 5.57 9.77 9.35
C SER A 25 4.80 10.70 8.41
N ALA A 26 4.13 10.15 7.41
CA ALA A 26 3.35 10.95 6.50
C ALA A 26 2.19 11.63 7.22
N SER A 27 1.72 12.75 6.66
CA SER A 27 0.59 13.44 7.23
C SER A 27 -0.68 12.60 7.10
N THR A 28 -1.70 12.95 7.89
CA THR A 28 -2.97 12.26 7.82
C THR A 28 -3.57 12.30 6.43
N GLY A 29 -3.48 13.45 5.76
CA GLY A 29 -3.99 13.57 4.40
C GLY A 29 -3.28 12.65 3.44
N ALA A 30 -1.97 12.56 3.56
CA ALA A 30 -1.20 11.66 2.71
C ALA A 30 -1.55 10.19 2.98
N LYS A 31 -1.73 9.83 4.25
CA LYS A 31 -2.13 8.47 4.60
C LYS A 31 -3.48 8.12 3.99
N LEU A 32 -4.43 9.02 4.07
CA LEU A 32 -5.74 8.81 3.48
C LEU A 32 -5.65 8.67 1.97
N LEU A 33 -4.90 9.55 1.34
CA LEU A 33 -4.75 9.54 -0.10
C LEU A 33 -4.12 8.22 -0.58
N TRP A 34 -3.06 7.80 0.07
CA TRP A 34 -2.39 6.56 -0.31
C TRP A 34 -3.27 5.34 -0.08
N THR A 35 -3.98 5.32 1.05
CA THR A 35 -4.88 4.21 1.35
C THR A 35 -5.99 4.12 0.31
N LEU A 36 -6.59 5.24 -0.03
CA LEU A 36 -7.62 5.26 -1.05
C LEU A 36 -7.09 4.82 -2.41
N GLY A 37 -5.89 5.29 -2.77
CA GLY A 37 -5.28 4.90 -4.01
C GLY A 37 -5.03 3.41 -4.08
N ILE A 38 -4.54 2.83 -2.99
CA ILE A 38 -4.26 1.40 -2.95
C ILE A 38 -5.57 0.60 -3.02
N ILE A 39 -6.62 1.06 -2.37
CA ILE A 39 -7.91 0.36 -2.38
C ILE A 39 -8.57 0.44 -3.75
N ILE A 40 -8.57 1.62 -4.36
CA ILE A 40 -9.21 1.84 -5.66
C ILE A 40 -8.41 1.18 -6.78
N PHE A 41 -7.11 1.30 -6.71
CA PHE A 41 -6.20 0.71 -7.71
C PHE A 41 -5.24 -0.22 -6.99
N PRO A 42 -5.70 -1.42 -6.62
CA PRO A 42 -4.88 -2.28 -5.76
C PRO A 42 -3.53 -2.66 -6.36
N VAL A 43 -3.48 -2.88 -7.66
CA VAL A 43 -2.22 -3.24 -8.30
C VAL A 43 -1.40 -2.00 -8.60
N VAL A 44 -2.02 -1.03 -9.26
CA VAL A 44 -1.32 0.21 -9.65
C VAL A 44 -0.92 0.99 -8.41
N GLY A 45 -1.81 1.08 -7.44
CA GLY A 45 -1.52 1.80 -6.21
C GLY A 45 -0.35 1.18 -5.46
N PHE A 46 -0.30 -0.14 -5.39
CA PHE A 46 0.79 -0.82 -4.73
C PHE A 46 2.13 -0.56 -5.44
N ILE A 47 2.13 -0.61 -6.76
CA ILE A 47 3.35 -0.37 -7.53
C ILE A 47 3.84 1.05 -7.32
N VAL A 48 2.95 2.01 -7.39
CA VAL A 48 3.30 3.41 -7.17
C VAL A 48 3.83 3.60 -5.74
N TRP A 49 3.20 2.92 -4.77
CA TRP A 49 3.66 3.00 -3.39
C TRP A 49 5.06 2.42 -3.23
N LEU A 50 5.37 1.33 -3.91
CA LEU A 50 6.70 0.75 -3.84
C LEU A 50 7.77 1.72 -4.30
N ILE A 51 7.44 2.52 -5.31
CA ILE A 51 8.40 3.44 -5.91
C ILE A 51 8.53 4.72 -5.08
N ALA A 52 7.41 5.26 -4.63
CA ALA A 52 7.41 6.59 -4.05
C ALA A 52 6.57 6.73 -2.79
N GLY A 53 5.94 5.66 -2.32
CA GLY A 53 5.02 5.76 -1.20
C GLY A 53 5.71 5.85 0.15
N PRO A 54 5.00 6.39 1.15
CA PRO A 54 5.55 6.47 2.50
C PRO A 54 5.61 5.09 3.15
N ARG A 55 6.60 4.89 3.99
CA ARG A 55 6.83 3.62 4.66
C ARG A 55 7.16 3.86 6.12
N GLY A 56 7.06 2.80 6.90
CA GLY A 56 7.52 2.85 8.26
C GLY A 56 9.01 3.14 8.32
N ALA A 57 9.45 3.78 9.39
CA ALA A 57 10.82 4.24 9.49
C ALA A 57 11.83 3.10 9.37
N ALA A 58 11.48 1.93 9.87
CA ALA A 58 12.41 0.80 9.88
C ALA A 58 12.72 0.30 8.48
N VAL A 59 11.85 0.55 7.53
CA VAL A 59 12.00 0.05 6.17
C VAL A 59 12.80 1.02 5.30
N ARG A 60 12.81 2.26 5.68
CA ARG A 60 13.55 3.26 4.91
C ARG A 60 15.04 2.99 5.03
N ALA A 61 15.65 2.94 3.94
CA ALA A 61 17.10 2.70 3.97
C ALA A 61 17.86 3.86 3.44
#